data_6344126dcf9a3b361a9c08d5046bb4a2
#
_entry.id   6344126dcf9a3b361a9c08d5046bb4a2
#
_cell.length_a   1.000
_cell.length_b   1.000
_cell.length_c   1.000
_cell.angle_alpha   90.00
_cell.angle_beta   90.00
_cell.angle_gamma   90.00
#
_symmetry.space_group_name_H-M   'P 1'
#
loop_
_entity.id
_entity.type
_entity.pdbx_description
1 polymer ?
#
loop_
_entity_poly.entity_id
_entity_poly.type
_entity_poly.pdbx_seq_one_letter_code
_entity_poly.pdbx_strand_id
1 'polypeptide(L)'
;MIRLLERLGVPRVLMLGFLAVAIFMTGDGFELTFLSKFMVDQGFTSSQASLLVTVYGLFAAAGGWSAGMLAEMFGARRVMMFGACWWIGIHLLFLGVAIPSRIYPLILGLYALRGIGYPLFIYSFVVLMAQHISPSRLASATGFFWTCFSLGIGVFGAYLPSFIMPVFGEYRTFWFALPFSIVGTIMCFLFVPKNKVVKGEGLSRKEQLKELAEGATILVTNRKILICAIIRIINNLLLYGFPVIMPLYLCTTHNGGINIFKT
;
A
#
# COMPACT_ATOMS: atom_id res chain seq x y z
N MET A 1 -16.36 -16.70 14.03
CA MET A 1 -15.31 -15.80 13.52
C MET A 1 -14.37 -15.32 14.63
N ILE A 2 -14.83 -14.67 15.69
CA ILE A 2 -14.00 -14.14 16.81
C ILE A 2 -13.15 -15.25 17.47
N ARG A 3 -13.74 -16.37 17.84
CA ARG A 3 -13.02 -17.53 18.44
C ARG A 3 -11.95 -18.14 17.51
N LEU A 4 -12.16 -18.09 16.19
CA LEU A 4 -11.18 -18.56 15.21
C LEU A 4 -9.97 -17.63 15.17
N LEU A 5 -10.20 -16.32 15.13
CA LEU A 5 -9.14 -15.31 15.13
C LEU A 5 -8.32 -15.31 16.43
N GLU A 6 -8.96 -15.58 17.57
CA GLU A 6 -8.25 -15.80 18.84
C GLU A 6 -7.36 -17.04 18.81
N ARG A 7 -7.81 -18.12 18.18
CA ARG A 7 -6.98 -19.34 17.97
C ARG A 7 -5.79 -19.06 17.06
N LEU A 8 -5.94 -18.16 16.07
CA LEU A 8 -4.86 -17.70 15.19
C LEU A 8 -3.92 -16.70 15.87
N GLY A 9 -4.17 -16.37 17.16
CA GLY A 9 -3.31 -15.47 17.93
C GLY A 9 -3.55 -13.99 17.72
N VAL A 10 -4.65 -13.62 17.07
CA VAL A 10 -5.03 -12.22 16.87
C VAL A 10 -5.75 -11.70 18.14
N PRO A 11 -5.19 -10.73 18.87
CA PRO A 11 -5.87 -10.14 20.02
C PRO A 11 -7.14 -9.41 19.59
N ARG A 12 -8.20 -9.49 20.39
CA ARG A 12 -9.46 -8.78 20.12
C ARG A 12 -9.27 -7.29 19.83
N VAL A 13 -8.34 -6.66 20.51
CA VAL A 13 -8.00 -5.23 20.37
C VAL A 13 -7.48 -4.88 18.97
N LEU A 14 -6.87 -5.84 18.25
CA LEU A 14 -6.33 -5.62 16.91
C LEU A 14 -7.25 -6.13 15.79
N MET A 15 -8.29 -6.90 16.09
CA MET A 15 -9.17 -7.50 15.05
C MET A 15 -9.75 -6.46 14.09
N LEU A 16 -10.25 -5.35 14.62
CA LEU A 16 -10.78 -4.26 13.80
C LEU A 16 -9.69 -3.50 13.04
N GLY A 17 -8.44 -3.54 13.53
CA GLY A 17 -7.29 -3.01 12.81
C GLY A 17 -6.97 -3.82 11.55
N PHE A 18 -7.03 -5.14 11.60
CA PHE A 18 -6.87 -5.98 10.41
C PHE A 18 -7.95 -5.72 9.36
N LEU A 19 -9.20 -5.57 9.80
CA LEU A 19 -10.30 -5.21 8.90
C LEU A 19 -10.10 -3.81 8.31
N ALA A 20 -9.66 -2.85 9.11
CA ALA A 20 -9.35 -1.51 8.66
C ALA A 20 -8.23 -1.50 7.59
N VAL A 21 -7.20 -2.35 7.76
CA VAL A 21 -6.15 -2.55 6.76
C VAL A 21 -6.76 -3.10 5.46
N ALA A 22 -7.59 -4.13 5.53
CA ALA A 22 -8.22 -4.70 4.33
C ALA A 22 -9.08 -3.66 3.59
N ILE A 23 -9.88 -2.87 4.31
CA ILE A 23 -10.73 -1.83 3.72
C ILE A 23 -9.88 -0.70 3.11
N PHE A 24 -8.85 -0.21 3.82
CA PHE A 24 -7.96 0.82 3.29
C PHE A 24 -7.26 0.34 2.02
N MET A 25 -6.73 -0.89 2.03
CA MET A 25 -6.04 -1.48 0.88
C MET A 25 -6.98 -1.79 -0.28
N THR A 26 -8.28 -1.97 -0.04
CA THR A 26 -9.28 -2.02 -1.12
C THR A 26 -9.27 -0.71 -1.91
N GLY A 27 -9.24 0.45 -1.22
CA GLY A 27 -9.13 1.75 -1.86
C GLY A 27 -7.82 1.90 -2.66
N ASP A 28 -6.68 1.53 -2.09
CA ASP A 28 -5.38 1.62 -2.79
C ASP A 28 -5.33 0.71 -4.03
N GLY A 29 -6.01 -0.44 -3.99
CA GLY A 29 -6.06 -1.42 -5.08
C GLY A 29 -6.87 -0.98 -6.30
N PHE A 30 -7.81 -0.01 -6.17
CA PHE A 30 -8.66 0.45 -7.27
C PHE A 30 -7.89 0.90 -8.51
N GLU A 31 -6.70 1.42 -8.34
CA GLU A 31 -5.89 1.92 -9.45
C GLU A 31 -4.88 0.91 -9.98
N LEU A 32 -4.47 -0.05 -9.16
CA LEU A 32 -3.37 -0.95 -9.48
C LEU A 32 -3.52 -1.64 -10.84
N THR A 33 -4.73 -2.07 -11.17
CA THR A 33 -5.01 -2.81 -12.40
C THR A 33 -5.35 -1.89 -13.58
N PHE A 34 -5.98 -0.74 -13.34
CA PHE A 34 -6.62 0.04 -14.39
C PHE A 34 -5.90 1.35 -14.73
N LEU A 35 -5.08 1.89 -13.82
CA LEU A 35 -4.44 3.19 -14.01
C LEU A 35 -3.53 3.23 -15.24
N SER A 36 -2.72 2.20 -15.47
CA SER A 36 -1.79 2.18 -16.61
C SER A 36 -2.53 2.22 -17.94
N LYS A 37 -3.61 1.43 -18.06
CA LYS A 37 -4.48 1.46 -19.25
C LYS A 37 -5.15 2.82 -19.40
N PHE A 38 -5.75 3.33 -18.33
CA PHE A 38 -6.39 4.65 -18.35
C PHE A 38 -5.43 5.76 -18.81
N MET A 39 -4.17 5.76 -18.36
CA MET A 39 -3.17 6.73 -18.81
C MET A 39 -2.90 6.63 -20.32
N VAL A 40 -2.81 5.42 -20.87
CA VAL A 40 -2.64 5.21 -22.31
C VAL A 40 -3.88 5.69 -23.07
N ASP A 41 -5.07 5.41 -22.59
CA ASP A 41 -6.34 5.86 -23.19
C ASP A 41 -6.50 7.41 -23.13
N GLN A 42 -5.85 8.08 -22.18
CA GLN A 42 -5.74 9.54 -22.11
C GLN A 42 -4.68 10.13 -23.07
N GLY A 43 -3.96 9.30 -23.84
CA GLY A 43 -2.98 9.73 -24.83
C GLY A 43 -1.53 9.74 -24.34
N PHE A 44 -1.25 9.25 -23.15
CA PHE A 44 0.13 9.07 -22.67
C PHE A 44 0.74 7.79 -23.26
N THR A 45 2.07 7.76 -23.38
CA THR A 45 2.76 6.57 -23.90
C THR A 45 2.77 5.44 -22.86
N SER A 46 2.87 4.19 -23.31
CA SER A 46 3.02 3.03 -22.41
C SER A 46 4.26 3.14 -21.51
N SER A 47 5.33 3.79 -22.01
CA SER A 47 6.53 4.09 -21.23
C SER A 47 6.24 5.06 -20.07
N GLN A 48 5.45 6.11 -20.33
CA GLN A 48 5.01 7.06 -19.31
C GLN A 48 4.12 6.38 -18.25
N ALA A 49 3.18 5.54 -18.67
CA ALA A 49 2.33 4.78 -17.75
C ALA A 49 3.16 3.82 -16.85
N SER A 50 4.15 3.14 -17.43
CA SER A 50 5.06 2.26 -16.67
C SER A 50 5.98 3.03 -15.73
N LEU A 51 6.50 4.19 -16.16
CA LEU A 51 7.34 5.05 -15.32
C LEU A 51 6.58 5.57 -14.10
N LEU A 52 5.29 5.89 -14.26
CA LEU A 52 4.42 6.31 -13.17
C LEU A 52 4.42 5.28 -12.04
N VAL A 53 4.18 4.00 -12.37
CA VAL A 53 4.16 2.90 -11.40
C VAL A 53 5.54 2.64 -10.79
N THR A 54 6.59 2.75 -11.60
CA THR A 54 7.98 2.57 -11.14
C THR A 54 8.36 3.62 -10.09
N VAL A 55 8.10 4.88 -10.37
CA VAL A 55 8.42 5.98 -9.45
C VAL A 55 7.57 5.90 -8.18
N TYR A 56 6.29 5.55 -8.30
CA TYR A 56 5.43 5.23 -7.15
C TYR A 56 6.06 4.15 -6.26
N GLY A 57 6.56 3.05 -6.85
CA GLY A 57 7.23 1.97 -6.14
C GLY A 57 8.50 2.39 -5.41
N LEU A 58 9.31 3.29 -5.99
CA LEU A 58 10.50 3.85 -5.34
C LEU A 58 10.14 4.67 -4.10
N PHE A 59 9.13 5.53 -4.20
CA PHE A 59 8.64 6.32 -3.07
C PHE A 59 7.98 5.43 -2.00
N ALA A 60 7.29 4.37 -2.42
CA ALA A 60 6.76 3.36 -1.51
C ALA A 60 7.86 2.61 -0.76
N ALA A 61 8.95 2.28 -1.42
CA ALA A 61 10.11 1.66 -0.77
C ALA A 61 10.73 2.60 0.28
N ALA A 62 10.88 3.89 -0.04
CA ALA A 62 11.38 4.90 0.91
C ALA A 62 10.43 5.06 2.12
N GLY A 63 9.11 5.11 1.86
CA GLY A 63 8.08 5.13 2.91
C GLY A 63 8.13 3.89 3.81
N GLY A 64 8.26 2.71 3.21
CA GLY A 64 8.37 1.44 3.94
C GLY A 64 9.64 1.34 4.79
N TRP A 65 10.77 1.78 4.24
CA TRP A 65 12.04 1.83 4.98
C TRP A 65 11.95 2.73 6.21
N SER A 66 11.36 3.93 6.06
CA SER A 66 11.25 4.89 7.15
C SER A 66 10.14 4.56 8.16
N ALA A 67 9.16 3.75 7.79
CA ALA A 67 7.96 3.49 8.60
C ALA A 67 8.28 2.89 9.98
N GLY A 68 9.20 1.93 10.05
CA GLY A 68 9.62 1.28 11.31
C GLY A 68 10.17 2.30 12.29
N MET A 69 11.20 3.05 11.88
CA MET A 69 11.83 4.08 12.69
C MET A 69 10.85 5.18 13.12
N LEU A 70 10.05 5.68 12.17
CA LEU A 70 9.05 6.70 12.49
C LEU A 70 8.01 6.17 13.50
N ALA A 71 7.63 4.89 13.38
CA ALA A 71 6.70 4.25 14.30
C ALA A 71 7.27 4.11 15.72
N GLU A 72 8.57 3.88 15.85
CA GLU A 72 9.27 3.85 17.15
C GLU A 72 9.42 5.26 17.76
N MET A 73 9.78 6.25 16.93
CA MET A 73 9.98 7.64 17.38
C MET A 73 8.69 8.35 17.78
N PHE A 74 7.66 8.25 16.94
CA PHE A 74 6.42 9.02 17.07
C PHE A 74 5.23 8.19 17.57
N GLY A 75 5.39 6.87 17.64
CA GLY A 75 4.35 5.90 17.95
C GLY A 75 3.63 5.39 16.72
N ALA A 76 3.53 4.06 16.59
CA ALA A 76 3.02 3.39 15.39
C ALA A 76 1.65 3.89 14.96
N ARG A 77 0.71 4.10 15.90
CA ARG A 77 -0.62 4.63 15.57
C ARG A 77 -0.58 6.02 14.94
N ARG A 78 0.31 6.92 15.44
CA ARG A 78 0.41 8.28 14.88
C ARG A 78 0.95 8.25 13.46
N VAL A 79 1.98 7.45 13.22
CA VAL A 79 2.58 7.30 11.88
C VAL A 79 1.60 6.64 10.92
N MET A 80 0.85 5.64 11.38
CA MET A 80 -0.24 5.01 10.64
C MET A 80 -1.29 6.04 10.19
N MET A 81 -1.77 6.88 11.12
CA MET A 81 -2.74 7.93 10.82
C MET A 81 -2.18 8.98 9.87
N PHE A 82 -0.94 9.40 10.07
CA PHE A 82 -0.26 10.32 9.16
C PHE A 82 -0.18 9.75 7.76
N GLY A 83 0.26 8.48 7.61
CA GLY A 83 0.35 7.81 6.31
C GLY A 83 -1.00 7.73 5.60
N ALA A 84 -2.08 7.40 6.33
CA ALA A 84 -3.43 7.35 5.77
C ALA A 84 -3.92 8.73 5.31
N CYS A 85 -3.80 9.76 6.15
CA CYS A 85 -4.19 11.12 5.82
C CYS A 85 -3.35 11.69 4.65
N TRP A 86 -2.05 11.39 4.63
CA TRP A 86 -1.16 11.75 3.53
C TRP A 86 -1.63 11.11 2.22
N TRP A 87 -1.89 9.80 2.23
CA TRP A 87 -2.39 9.09 1.06
C TRP A 87 -3.69 9.69 0.53
N ILE A 88 -4.69 9.92 1.42
CA ILE A 88 -5.98 10.51 1.07
C ILE A 88 -5.81 11.92 0.50
N GLY A 89 -5.01 12.76 1.15
CA GLY A 89 -4.78 14.15 0.72
C GLY A 89 -4.11 14.23 -0.64
N ILE A 90 -3.04 13.45 -0.87
CA ILE A 90 -2.36 13.40 -2.16
C ILE A 90 -3.25 12.76 -3.23
N HIS A 91 -4.05 11.75 -2.90
CA HIS A 91 -5.00 11.14 -3.83
C HIS A 91 -6.08 12.12 -4.30
N LEU A 92 -6.60 12.96 -3.40
CA LEU A 92 -7.51 14.04 -3.76
C LEU A 92 -6.88 15.04 -4.75
N LEU A 93 -5.63 15.43 -4.51
CA LEU A 93 -4.89 16.31 -5.42
C LEU A 93 -4.58 15.62 -6.76
N PHE A 94 -4.24 14.33 -6.72
CA PHE A 94 -3.98 13.53 -7.91
C PHE A 94 -5.22 13.46 -8.82
N LEU A 95 -6.37 13.08 -8.28
CA LEU A 95 -7.61 13.00 -9.05
C LEU A 95 -8.20 14.37 -9.38
N GLY A 96 -8.21 15.31 -8.43
CA GLY A 96 -8.87 16.60 -8.61
C GLY A 96 -8.07 17.61 -9.44
N VAL A 97 -6.74 17.50 -9.43
CA VAL A 97 -5.86 18.49 -10.07
C VAL A 97 -4.97 17.87 -11.14
N ALA A 98 -4.22 16.80 -10.80
CA ALA A 98 -3.20 16.28 -11.72
C ALA A 98 -3.83 15.64 -12.97
N ILE A 99 -4.77 14.73 -12.80
CA ILE A 99 -5.43 14.04 -13.93
C ILE A 99 -6.13 15.03 -14.87
N PRO A 100 -6.97 15.99 -14.37
CA PRO A 100 -7.62 16.96 -15.23
C PRO A 100 -6.67 17.91 -15.96
N SER A 101 -5.53 18.26 -15.34
CA SER A 101 -4.53 19.15 -15.94
C SER A 101 -3.85 18.56 -17.17
N ARG A 102 -3.80 17.22 -17.28
CA ARG A 102 -3.04 16.48 -18.29
C ARG A 102 -1.54 16.80 -18.34
N ILE A 103 -1.00 17.41 -17.29
CA ILE A 103 0.43 17.74 -17.18
C ILE A 103 1.16 16.54 -16.60
N TYR A 104 1.88 15.80 -17.44
CA TYR A 104 2.53 14.54 -17.02
C TYR A 104 3.48 14.68 -15.83
N PRO A 105 4.39 15.70 -15.75
CA PRO A 105 5.22 15.88 -14.55
C PRO A 105 4.44 16.08 -13.26
N LEU A 106 3.28 16.73 -13.30
CA LEU A 106 2.41 16.91 -12.13
C LEU A 106 1.75 15.58 -11.72
N ILE A 107 1.26 14.82 -12.71
CA ILE A 107 0.72 13.49 -12.51
C ILE A 107 1.76 12.58 -11.86
N LEU A 108 2.97 12.55 -12.43
CA LEU A 108 4.08 11.74 -11.95
C LEU A 108 4.47 12.13 -10.52
N GLY A 109 4.62 13.43 -10.24
CA GLY A 109 5.03 13.93 -8.92
C GLY A 109 4.02 13.63 -7.83
N LEU A 110 2.72 13.89 -8.06
CA LEU A 110 1.69 13.61 -7.07
C LEU A 110 1.49 12.11 -6.87
N TYR A 111 1.55 11.31 -7.94
CA TYR A 111 1.44 9.85 -7.82
C TYR A 111 2.63 9.26 -7.04
N ALA A 112 3.84 9.74 -7.31
CA ALA A 112 5.03 9.37 -6.56
C ALA A 112 4.90 9.69 -5.06
N LEU A 113 4.52 10.93 -4.71
CA LEU A 113 4.34 11.37 -3.33
C LEU A 113 3.28 10.54 -2.59
N ARG A 114 2.21 10.12 -3.29
CA ARG A 114 1.19 9.25 -2.73
C ARG A 114 1.79 7.90 -2.31
N GLY A 115 2.79 7.41 -3.06
CA GLY A 115 3.49 6.15 -2.79
C GLY A 115 4.05 6.04 -1.37
N ILE A 116 4.36 7.16 -0.69
CA ILE A 116 4.85 7.16 0.70
C ILE A 116 3.75 6.75 1.70
N GLY A 117 2.49 7.13 1.42
CA GLY A 117 1.41 7.08 2.40
C GLY A 117 1.02 5.67 2.84
N TYR A 118 0.78 4.76 1.87
CA TYR A 118 0.33 3.41 2.22
C TYR A 118 1.36 2.58 2.99
N PRO A 119 2.67 2.64 2.69
CA PRO A 119 3.65 1.89 3.48
C PRO A 119 3.78 2.42 4.91
N LEU A 120 3.68 3.72 5.12
CA LEU A 120 3.62 4.29 6.46
C LEU A 120 2.43 3.74 7.24
N PHE A 121 1.26 3.63 6.60
CA PHE A 121 0.07 3.04 7.20
C PHE A 121 0.27 1.55 7.54
N ILE A 122 0.69 0.76 6.58
CA ILE A 122 0.80 -0.71 6.66
C ILE A 122 1.90 -1.15 7.62
N TYR A 123 3.12 -0.65 7.45
CA TYR A 123 4.25 -1.12 8.26
C TYR A 123 4.20 -0.61 9.69
N SER A 124 3.60 0.56 9.93
CA SER A 124 3.32 0.99 11.31
C SER A 124 2.33 0.06 12.01
N PHE A 125 1.35 -0.51 11.29
CA PHE A 125 0.47 -1.53 11.87
C PHE A 125 1.23 -2.83 12.19
N VAL A 126 2.21 -3.23 11.35
CA VAL A 126 3.08 -4.38 11.63
C VAL A 126 3.90 -4.16 12.90
N VAL A 127 4.46 -2.95 13.10
CA VAL A 127 5.15 -2.58 14.34
C VAL A 127 4.20 -2.69 15.55
N LEU A 128 2.98 -2.18 15.40
CA LEU A 128 1.96 -2.28 16.45
C LEU A 128 1.62 -3.74 16.80
N MET A 129 1.51 -4.60 15.78
CA MET A 129 1.31 -6.04 15.99
C MET A 129 2.45 -6.66 16.79
N ALA A 130 3.70 -6.35 16.45
CA ALA A 130 4.88 -6.85 17.16
C ALA A 130 4.91 -6.44 18.64
N GLN A 131 4.33 -5.29 18.97
CA GLN A 131 4.26 -4.79 20.35
C GLN A 131 3.13 -5.43 21.20
N HIS A 132 2.09 -5.94 20.56
CA HIS A 132 0.89 -6.45 21.26
C HIS A 132 0.69 -7.97 21.16
N ILE A 133 1.44 -8.64 20.29
CA ILE A 133 1.31 -10.08 20.05
C ILE A 133 2.55 -10.80 20.56
N SER A 134 2.35 -11.91 21.28
CA SER A 134 3.46 -12.71 21.77
C SER A 134 4.31 -13.30 20.64
N PRO A 135 5.63 -13.41 20.80
CA PRO A 135 6.52 -13.92 19.75
C PRO A 135 6.10 -15.28 19.16
N SER A 136 5.53 -16.17 19.98
CA SER A 136 5.04 -17.49 19.57
C SER A 136 3.84 -17.44 18.60
N ARG A 137 3.09 -16.34 18.57
CA ARG A 137 1.90 -16.16 17.73
C ARG A 137 2.10 -15.10 16.62
N LEU A 138 3.23 -14.40 16.65
CA LEU A 138 3.49 -13.30 15.71
C LEU A 138 3.52 -13.78 14.25
N ALA A 139 4.09 -14.96 14.00
CA ALA A 139 4.11 -15.53 12.64
C ALA A 139 2.71 -15.76 12.07
N SER A 140 1.80 -16.34 12.88
CA SER A 140 0.40 -16.58 12.48
C SER A 140 -0.36 -15.26 12.25
N ALA A 141 -0.19 -14.29 13.14
CA ALA A 141 -0.80 -12.96 13.00
C ALA A 141 -0.28 -12.21 11.77
N THR A 142 1.00 -12.32 11.47
CA THR A 142 1.62 -11.74 10.26
C THR A 142 1.06 -12.41 8.99
N GLY A 143 0.88 -13.72 8.99
CA GLY A 143 0.22 -14.42 7.88
C GLY A 143 -1.21 -13.91 7.65
N PHE A 144 -2.00 -13.76 8.73
CA PHE A 144 -3.35 -13.21 8.66
C PHE A 144 -3.37 -11.74 8.19
N PHE A 145 -2.40 -10.93 8.63
CA PHE A 145 -2.21 -9.56 8.16
C PHE A 145 -2.03 -9.51 6.63
N TRP A 146 -1.10 -10.31 6.10
CA TRP A 146 -0.86 -10.36 4.66
C TRP A 146 -2.05 -10.90 3.88
N THR A 147 -2.85 -11.78 4.49
CA THR A 147 -4.13 -12.23 3.92
C THR A 147 -5.10 -11.05 3.80
N CYS A 148 -5.31 -10.28 4.88
CA CYS A 148 -6.17 -9.09 4.86
C CYS A 148 -5.69 -8.04 3.85
N PHE A 149 -4.38 -7.79 3.80
CA PHE A 149 -3.74 -6.91 2.83
C PHE A 149 -4.01 -7.36 1.39
N SER A 150 -3.74 -8.63 1.08
CA SER A 150 -3.89 -9.18 -0.28
C SER A 150 -5.36 -9.25 -0.71
N LEU A 151 -6.28 -9.60 0.19
CA LEU A 151 -7.71 -9.55 -0.07
C LEU A 151 -8.16 -8.12 -0.39
N GLY A 152 -7.67 -7.13 0.37
CA GLY A 152 -7.96 -5.72 0.10
C GLY A 152 -7.48 -5.29 -1.27
N ILE A 153 -6.17 -5.30 -1.49
CA ILE A 153 -5.55 -4.73 -2.69
C ILE A 153 -5.78 -5.58 -3.95
N GLY A 154 -5.62 -6.91 -3.84
CA GLY A 154 -5.60 -7.80 -4.99
C GLY A 154 -6.96 -8.39 -5.34
N VAL A 155 -7.87 -8.57 -4.38
CA VAL A 155 -9.20 -9.13 -4.65
C VAL A 155 -10.23 -8.00 -4.74
N PHE A 156 -10.56 -7.35 -3.62
CA PHE A 156 -11.60 -6.32 -3.64
C PHE A 156 -11.19 -5.09 -4.45
N GLY A 157 -9.92 -4.65 -4.34
CA GLY A 157 -9.39 -3.53 -5.09
C GLY A 157 -9.36 -3.75 -6.61
N ALA A 158 -9.23 -5.00 -7.08
CA ALA A 158 -9.27 -5.33 -8.49
C ALA A 158 -10.70 -5.61 -9.00
N TYR A 159 -11.51 -6.36 -8.23
CA TYR A 159 -12.86 -6.76 -8.66
C TYR A 159 -13.89 -5.63 -8.57
N LEU A 160 -13.92 -4.84 -7.49
CA LEU A 160 -14.93 -3.78 -7.34
C LEU A 160 -14.90 -2.76 -8.47
N PRO A 161 -13.73 -2.25 -8.91
CA PRO A 161 -13.66 -1.35 -10.06
C PRO A 161 -14.27 -1.95 -11.33
N SER A 162 -14.10 -3.24 -11.59
CA SER A 162 -14.63 -3.88 -12.80
C SER A 162 -16.16 -3.87 -12.89
N PHE A 163 -16.87 -3.81 -11.76
CA PHE A 163 -18.33 -3.63 -11.71
C PHE A 163 -18.75 -2.17 -11.74
N ILE A 164 -17.95 -1.26 -11.18
CA ILE A 164 -18.25 0.17 -11.09
C ILE A 164 -17.96 0.88 -12.40
N MET A 165 -16.89 0.52 -13.06
CA MET A 165 -16.36 1.16 -14.26
C MET A 165 -17.35 1.18 -15.46
N PRO A 166 -18.11 0.11 -15.78
CA PRO A 166 -19.09 0.12 -16.85
C PRO A 166 -20.23 1.12 -16.61
N VAL A 167 -20.55 1.44 -15.34
CA VAL A 167 -21.65 2.33 -14.95
C VAL A 167 -21.19 3.79 -14.87
N PHE A 168 -20.05 4.04 -14.24
CA PHE A 168 -19.59 5.40 -13.93
C PHE A 168 -18.44 5.89 -14.83
N GLY A 169 -17.82 5.01 -15.61
CA GLY A 169 -16.62 5.30 -16.40
C GLY A 169 -15.34 5.23 -15.58
N GLU A 170 -14.20 5.11 -16.27
CA GLU A 170 -12.89 4.86 -15.66
C GLU A 170 -12.47 5.94 -14.65
N TYR A 171 -12.50 7.21 -15.05
CA TYR A 171 -12.07 8.31 -14.20
C TYR A 171 -12.88 8.43 -12.90
N ARG A 172 -14.21 8.30 -12.99
CA ARG A 172 -15.07 8.39 -11.80
C ARG A 172 -14.89 7.19 -10.88
N THR A 173 -14.52 6.05 -11.42
CA THR A 173 -14.26 4.83 -10.64
C THR A 173 -13.09 5.03 -9.67
N PHE A 174 -12.06 5.78 -10.02
CA PHE A 174 -10.94 6.06 -9.11
C PHE A 174 -11.36 6.88 -7.87
N TRP A 175 -12.40 7.69 -7.97
CA TRP A 175 -12.92 8.44 -6.81
C TRP A 175 -13.53 7.51 -5.75
N PHE A 176 -13.99 6.32 -6.13
CA PHE A 176 -14.50 5.33 -5.18
C PHE A 176 -13.39 4.73 -4.28
N ALA A 177 -12.12 4.92 -4.60
CA ALA A 177 -11.02 4.58 -3.72
C ALA A 177 -11.08 5.34 -2.38
N LEU A 178 -11.54 6.62 -2.41
CA LEU A 178 -11.60 7.50 -1.24
C LEU A 178 -12.53 7.00 -0.13
N PRO A 179 -13.81 6.61 -0.39
CA PRO A 179 -14.67 6.05 0.63
C PRO A 179 -14.03 4.89 1.40
N PHE A 180 -13.39 3.95 0.70
CA PHE A 180 -12.72 2.82 1.35
C PHE A 180 -11.53 3.27 2.20
N SER A 181 -10.68 4.12 1.66
CA SER A 181 -9.52 4.64 2.40
C SER A 181 -9.93 5.49 3.61
N ILE A 182 -10.96 6.31 3.49
CA ILE A 182 -11.51 7.10 4.59
C ILE A 182 -12.10 6.19 5.67
N VAL A 183 -12.94 5.22 5.29
CA VAL A 183 -13.53 4.27 6.25
C VAL A 183 -12.43 3.47 6.97
N GLY A 184 -11.46 2.94 6.24
CA GLY A 184 -10.30 2.25 6.82
C GLY A 184 -9.54 3.14 7.81
N THR A 185 -9.32 4.41 7.47
CA THR A 185 -8.65 5.40 8.33
C THR A 185 -9.45 5.69 9.59
N ILE A 186 -10.76 5.91 9.48
CA ILE A 186 -11.66 6.14 10.63
C ILE A 186 -11.67 4.91 11.55
N MET A 187 -11.76 3.72 11.00
CA MET A 187 -11.69 2.48 11.78
C MET A 187 -10.36 2.36 12.55
N CYS A 188 -9.24 2.68 11.92
CA CYS A 188 -7.95 2.74 12.62
C CYS A 188 -7.94 3.79 13.72
N PHE A 189 -8.50 4.96 13.47
CA PHE A 189 -8.58 6.01 14.47
C PHE A 189 -9.42 5.60 15.68
N LEU A 190 -10.52 4.89 15.48
CA LEU A 190 -11.42 4.52 16.57
C LEU A 190 -10.94 3.27 17.33
N PHE A 191 -10.44 2.27 16.65
CA PHE A 191 -10.27 0.93 17.21
C PHE A 191 -8.82 0.51 17.42
N VAL A 192 -7.84 1.13 16.75
CA VAL A 192 -6.44 0.78 16.96
C VAL A 192 -5.95 1.40 18.28
N PRO A 193 -5.35 0.61 19.20
CA PRO A 193 -4.93 1.10 20.51
C PRO A 193 -3.89 2.20 20.40
N LYS A 194 -3.93 3.13 21.34
CA LYS A 194 -2.87 4.15 21.48
C LYS A 194 -1.62 3.45 21.98
N ASN A 195 -0.51 3.59 21.25
CA ASN A 195 0.77 3.08 21.73
C ASN A 195 1.15 3.68 23.06
N LYS A 196 1.65 2.83 23.94
CA LYS A 196 2.67 3.31 24.88
C LYS A 196 3.90 3.56 24.03
N VAL A 197 4.23 4.83 23.80
CA VAL A 197 5.55 5.20 23.29
C VAL A 197 6.53 4.54 24.24
N VAL A 198 7.18 3.47 23.84
CA VAL A 198 8.38 3.03 24.52
C VAL A 198 9.34 4.16 24.20
N LYS A 199 9.49 5.11 25.13
CA LYS A 199 10.59 6.05 25.08
C LYS A 199 11.82 5.16 25.10
N GLY A 200 12.36 4.91 23.91
CA GLY A 200 13.69 4.35 23.79
C GLY A 200 14.59 5.24 24.61
N GLU A 201 15.35 4.66 25.50
CA GLU A 201 16.33 5.35 26.28
C GLU A 201 17.12 6.27 25.36
N GLY A 202 16.80 7.56 25.37
CA GLY A 202 17.60 8.69 25.00
C GLY A 202 18.50 8.67 23.77
N LEU A 203 18.24 7.84 22.77
CA LEU A 203 19.02 7.86 21.52
C LEU A 203 18.87 9.22 20.83
N SER A 204 19.98 9.88 20.64
CA SER A 204 20.08 11.13 19.86
C SER A 204 19.52 10.91 18.45
N ARG A 205 18.96 11.95 17.83
CA ARG A 205 18.51 11.90 16.42
C ARG A 205 19.60 11.39 15.47
N LYS A 206 20.88 11.62 15.77
CA LYS A 206 22.02 11.11 15.00
C LYS A 206 22.19 9.60 15.15
N GLU A 207 21.95 9.05 16.34
CA GLU A 207 22.03 7.61 16.58
C GLU A 207 20.88 6.87 15.91
N GLN A 208 19.68 7.43 15.90
CA GLN A 208 18.53 6.88 15.19
C GLN A 208 18.73 6.86 13.66
N LEU A 209 19.35 7.90 13.08
CA LEU A 209 19.74 7.92 11.67
C LEU A 209 20.85 6.91 11.37
N LYS A 210 21.76 6.65 12.34
CA LYS A 210 22.79 5.65 12.22
C LYS A 210 22.18 4.24 12.22
N GLU A 211 21.20 3.95 13.08
CA GLU A 211 20.47 2.68 13.09
C GLU A 211 19.75 2.41 11.74
N LEU A 212 19.21 3.44 11.09
CA LEU A 212 18.67 3.29 9.74
C LEU A 212 19.74 2.86 8.72
N ALA A 213 20.90 3.48 8.77
CA ALA A 213 22.02 3.13 7.89
C ALA A 213 22.56 1.73 8.22
N GLU A 214 22.61 1.35 9.49
CA GLU A 214 22.97 0.00 9.94
C GLU A 214 21.98 -1.06 9.46
N GLY A 215 20.67 -0.73 9.40
CA GLY A 215 19.63 -1.57 8.79
C GLY A 215 19.94 -1.92 7.32
N ALA A 216 20.51 -0.99 6.53
CA ALA A 216 20.98 -1.29 5.18
C ALA A 216 22.19 -2.23 5.17
N THR A 217 23.10 -2.05 6.13
CA THR A 217 24.30 -2.90 6.26
C THR A 217 23.92 -4.33 6.64
N ILE A 218 22.92 -4.53 7.49
CA ILE A 218 22.39 -5.85 7.87
C ILE A 218 21.81 -6.60 6.67
N LEU A 219 21.17 -5.91 5.71
CA LEU A 219 20.69 -6.52 4.48
C LEU A 219 21.80 -7.18 3.66
N VAL A 220 22.98 -6.59 3.67
CA VAL A 220 24.14 -7.11 2.89
C VAL A 220 24.96 -8.11 3.70
N THR A 221 25.12 -7.89 5.01
CA THR A 221 25.97 -8.72 5.87
C THR A 221 25.30 -10.01 6.34
N ASN A 222 23.97 -10.02 6.51
CA ASN A 222 23.24 -11.21 6.95
C ASN A 222 22.64 -11.97 5.78
N ARG A 223 23.27 -13.09 5.39
CA ARG A 223 22.84 -13.95 4.27
C ARG A 223 21.36 -14.38 4.35
N LYS A 224 20.83 -14.65 5.55
CA LYS A 224 19.43 -15.06 5.71
C LYS A 224 18.49 -13.92 5.38
N ILE A 225 18.80 -12.70 5.83
CA ILE A 225 18.02 -11.50 5.55
C ILE A 225 18.10 -11.15 4.06
N LEU A 226 19.28 -11.26 3.46
CA LEU A 226 19.49 -11.05 2.02
C LEU A 226 18.62 -12.00 1.18
N ILE A 227 18.61 -13.30 1.50
CA ILE A 227 17.77 -14.28 0.80
C ILE A 227 16.29 -13.93 0.94
N CYS A 228 15.83 -13.59 2.14
CA CYS A 228 14.44 -13.15 2.36
C CYS A 228 14.09 -11.89 1.54
N ALA A 229 15.01 -10.93 1.45
CA ALA A 229 14.85 -9.72 0.66
C ALA A 229 14.75 -10.04 -0.85
N ILE A 230 15.59 -10.93 -1.38
CA ILE A 230 15.55 -11.37 -2.78
C ILE A 230 14.20 -12.05 -3.08
N ILE A 231 13.77 -12.99 -2.22
CA ILE A 231 12.47 -13.65 -2.37
C ILE A 231 11.34 -12.61 -2.38
N ARG A 232 11.41 -11.61 -1.51
CA ARG A 232 10.40 -10.54 -1.44
C ARG A 232 10.39 -9.68 -2.70
N ILE A 233 11.55 -9.36 -3.27
CA ILE A 233 11.66 -8.63 -4.54
C ILE A 233 11.01 -9.41 -5.67
N ILE A 234 11.32 -10.71 -5.80
CA ILE A 234 10.73 -11.57 -6.84
C ILE A 234 9.20 -11.63 -6.70
N ASN A 235 8.68 -11.84 -5.48
CA ASN A 235 7.25 -11.84 -5.22
C ASN A 235 6.58 -10.50 -5.59
N ASN A 236 7.21 -9.37 -5.26
CA ASN A 236 6.68 -8.06 -5.58
C ASN A 236 6.71 -7.78 -7.09
N LEU A 237 7.74 -8.23 -7.82
CA LEU A 237 7.78 -8.13 -9.28
C LEU A 237 6.57 -8.83 -9.92
N LEU A 238 6.21 -10.02 -9.44
CA LEU A 238 5.04 -10.74 -9.92
C LEU A 238 3.73 -10.02 -9.52
N LEU A 239 3.62 -9.60 -8.26
CA LEU A 239 2.39 -9.01 -7.72
C LEU A 239 2.05 -7.64 -8.36
N TYR A 240 3.05 -6.79 -8.57
CA TYR A 240 2.86 -5.43 -9.09
C TYR A 240 3.22 -5.27 -10.56
N GLY A 241 4.18 -6.03 -11.08
CA GLY A 241 4.61 -5.96 -12.48
C GLY A 241 3.59 -6.61 -13.41
N PHE A 242 3.07 -7.77 -13.06
CA PHE A 242 2.14 -8.51 -13.90
C PHE A 242 0.83 -7.75 -14.19
N PRO A 243 0.11 -7.17 -13.20
CA PRO A 243 -1.10 -6.39 -13.45
C PRO A 243 -0.87 -5.14 -14.31
N VAL A 244 0.35 -4.59 -14.33
CA VAL A 244 0.69 -3.43 -15.16
C VAL A 244 1.03 -3.83 -16.60
N ILE A 245 1.85 -4.87 -16.77
CA ILE A 245 2.35 -5.29 -18.08
C ILE A 245 1.30 -6.06 -18.86
N MET A 246 0.53 -6.94 -18.21
CA MET A 246 -0.42 -7.83 -18.88
C MET A 246 -1.52 -7.10 -19.64
N PRO A 247 -2.22 -6.08 -19.08
CA PRO A 247 -3.20 -5.30 -19.85
C PRO A 247 -2.58 -4.57 -21.02
N LEU A 248 -1.39 -3.98 -20.86
CA LEU A 248 -0.67 -3.30 -21.94
C LEU A 248 -0.28 -4.28 -23.05
N TYR A 249 0.22 -5.45 -22.70
CA TYR A 249 0.57 -6.51 -23.66
C TYR A 249 -0.65 -6.99 -24.43
N LEU A 250 -1.76 -7.28 -23.75
CA LEU A 250 -2.99 -7.73 -24.40
C LEU A 250 -3.59 -6.67 -25.34
N CYS A 251 -3.50 -5.39 -24.98
CA CYS A 251 -3.94 -4.29 -25.85
C CYS A 251 -3.07 -4.14 -27.11
N THR A 252 -1.75 -4.40 -27.01
CA THR A 252 -0.84 -4.26 -28.17
C THR A 252 -0.86 -5.45 -29.11
N THR A 253 -1.03 -6.67 -28.60
CA THR A 253 -1.03 -7.91 -29.40
C THR A 253 -2.38 -8.22 -30.04
N HIS A 254 -3.50 -7.70 -29.53
CA HIS A 254 -4.85 -7.98 -30.02
C HIS A 254 -5.52 -6.82 -30.80
N ASN A 255 -4.77 -5.97 -31.47
CA ASN A 255 -5.35 -5.10 -32.52
C ASN A 255 -5.93 -5.87 -33.70
N GLY A 256 -6.02 -7.20 -33.64
CA GLY A 256 -6.54 -8.11 -34.67
C GLY A 256 -7.62 -9.11 -34.23
N GLY A 257 -8.14 -9.09 -33.00
CA GLY A 257 -9.21 -10.05 -32.67
C GLY A 257 -9.50 -10.15 -31.17
N ILE A 258 -10.76 -9.99 -30.85
CA ILE A 258 -11.44 -10.17 -29.58
C ILE A 258 -11.23 -9.00 -28.60
N ASN A 259 -12.13 -8.04 -28.70
CA ASN A 259 -12.45 -7.04 -27.69
C ASN A 259 -13.02 -7.73 -26.44
N ILE A 260 -12.16 -8.26 -25.56
CA ILE A 260 -12.57 -8.87 -24.28
C ILE A 260 -13.16 -7.83 -23.30
N PHE A 261 -13.01 -6.53 -23.61
CA PHE A 261 -13.53 -5.41 -22.79
C PHE A 261 -14.66 -4.62 -23.45
N LYS A 262 -15.27 -5.17 -24.51
CA LYS A 262 -16.53 -4.66 -25.07
C LYS A 262 -17.64 -5.67 -24.86
N THR A 263 -18.08 -5.83 -23.65
CA THR A 263 -19.44 -6.28 -23.29
C THR A 263 -19.83 -5.60 -21.99
#